data_b49d3ddf3053258d835f37b6a660dcb3
#
_entry.id   b49d3ddf3053258d835f37b6a660dcb3
#
_cell.length_a   1.000
_cell.length_b   1.000
_cell.length_c   1.000
_cell.angle_alpha   90.00
_cell.angle_beta   90.00
_cell.angle_gamma   90.00
#
_symmetry.space_group_name_H-M   'P 1'
#
loop_
_entity.id
_entity.type
_entity.pdbx_description
1 polymer ?
#
loop_
_entity_poly.entity_id
_entity_poly.type
_entity_poly.pdbx_seq_one_letter_code
_entity_poly.pdbx_strand_id
1 'polypeptide(L)'
;YPLHDSNGFRMRAEDIEALITPRTRLLIIHSPQNPTGAITEPEHLQEIFDLAEKYDLYIYSDEIYSRMVYEEGHFFSIASLDQSRERVILSNGFSKAFAMTGWRLGSVIAPRVIAERMMMLLQTTSSCVSAFVQRAGIAAIEGDQAPVREMMAAYRRRRNLLVQGLNNIPGIKCHLPGGAFYAFPNISSFGLSSEEFADLMLEKANVALLPGSNFGSQGEGFVRMVYASSESNIKRALERVADVCHQLSGRV
;
A
#
# COMPACT_ATOMS: atom_id res chain seq x y z
N TYR A 1 0.23 -12.22 8.38
CA TYR A 1 0.09 -13.28 7.36
C TYR A 1 0.96 -12.97 6.16
N PRO A 2 1.45 -14.04 5.47
CA PRO A 2 2.31 -13.88 4.32
C PRO A 2 1.53 -13.36 3.09
N LEU A 3 2.21 -12.62 2.24
CA LEU A 3 1.77 -12.29 0.89
C LEU A 3 2.79 -12.86 -0.09
N HIS A 4 2.32 -13.54 -1.12
CA HIS A 4 3.19 -14.31 -2.00
C HIS A 4 3.38 -13.61 -3.36
N ASP A 5 4.63 -13.55 -3.82
CA ASP A 5 4.99 -13.06 -5.16
C ASP A 5 4.26 -13.86 -6.26
N SER A 6 4.12 -15.19 -6.07
CA SER A 6 3.50 -16.09 -7.04
C SER A 6 2.04 -15.75 -7.38
N ASN A 7 1.33 -15.04 -6.50
CA ASN A 7 -0.05 -14.60 -6.73
C ASN A 7 -0.19 -13.07 -6.86
N GLY A 8 0.94 -12.35 -7.04
CA GLY A 8 0.96 -10.90 -7.13
C GLY A 8 0.65 -10.20 -5.80
N PHE A 9 1.00 -10.82 -4.68
CA PHE A 9 0.82 -10.30 -3.32
C PHE A 9 -0.64 -10.10 -2.89
N ARG A 10 -1.58 -10.83 -3.47
CA ARG A 10 -2.98 -10.79 -3.04
C ARG A 10 -3.16 -11.51 -1.72
N MET A 11 -4.03 -10.97 -0.87
CA MET A 11 -4.42 -11.63 0.38
C MET A 11 -5.24 -12.88 0.09
N ARG A 12 -5.04 -13.93 0.89
CA ARG A 12 -5.74 -15.21 0.80
C ARG A 12 -6.27 -15.60 2.17
N ALA A 13 -7.51 -16.03 2.22
CA ALA A 13 -8.15 -16.44 3.47
C ALA A 13 -7.42 -17.62 4.14
N GLU A 14 -6.89 -18.57 3.36
CA GLU A 14 -6.17 -19.73 3.89
C GLU A 14 -4.88 -19.35 4.64
N ASP A 15 -4.13 -18.36 4.12
CA ASP A 15 -2.90 -17.88 4.73
C ASP A 15 -3.18 -17.16 6.06
N ILE A 16 -4.35 -16.50 6.14
CA ILE A 16 -4.83 -15.85 7.35
C ILE A 16 -5.33 -16.89 8.35
N GLU A 17 -6.16 -17.84 7.91
CA GLU A 17 -6.76 -18.87 8.76
C GLU A 17 -5.70 -19.70 9.48
N ALA A 18 -4.62 -20.06 8.80
CA ALA A 18 -3.50 -20.82 9.36
C ALA A 18 -2.84 -20.14 10.58
N LEU A 19 -3.02 -18.82 10.75
CA LEU A 19 -2.43 -18.04 11.84
C LEU A 19 -3.42 -17.67 12.94
N ILE A 20 -4.70 -17.99 12.78
CA ILE A 20 -5.73 -17.68 13.78
C ILE A 20 -5.52 -18.57 15.02
N THR A 21 -5.56 -17.94 16.16
CA THR A 21 -5.47 -18.60 17.48
C THR A 21 -6.64 -18.17 18.36
N PRO A 22 -6.91 -18.85 19.50
CA PRO A 22 -7.94 -18.39 20.45
C PRO A 22 -7.72 -16.98 21.02
N ARG A 23 -6.54 -16.41 20.82
CA ARG A 23 -6.22 -15.03 21.23
C ARG A 23 -6.41 -14.00 20.11
N THR A 24 -6.58 -14.43 18.87
CA THR A 24 -6.83 -13.52 17.74
C THR A 24 -8.17 -12.81 17.94
N ARG A 25 -8.20 -11.50 17.74
CA ARG A 25 -9.39 -10.65 17.89
C ARG A 25 -9.60 -9.70 16.71
N LEU A 26 -8.54 -9.42 15.96
CA LEU A 26 -8.53 -8.40 14.91
C LEU A 26 -7.71 -8.88 13.74
N LEU A 27 -8.25 -8.75 12.54
CA LEU A 27 -7.51 -8.80 11.28
C LEU A 27 -7.22 -7.39 10.82
N ILE A 28 -5.98 -7.12 10.43
CA ILE A 28 -5.60 -5.85 9.79
C ILE A 28 -5.41 -6.15 8.31
N ILE A 29 -6.19 -5.53 7.47
CA ILE A 29 -6.07 -5.61 6.01
C ILE A 29 -5.76 -4.25 5.41
N HIS A 30 -5.01 -4.25 4.32
CA HIS A 30 -4.59 -3.03 3.65
C HIS A 30 -4.68 -3.23 2.14
N SER A 31 -5.61 -2.51 1.48
CA SER A 31 -5.80 -2.55 0.02
C SER A 31 -6.22 -1.17 -0.49
N PRO A 32 -5.59 -0.62 -1.55
CA PRO A 32 -4.33 -1.02 -2.18
C PRO A 32 -3.16 -1.01 -1.20
N GLN A 33 -2.24 -1.96 -1.34
CA GLN A 33 -1.25 -2.25 -0.33
C GLN A 33 0.03 -1.42 -0.44
N ASN A 34 0.62 -1.09 0.69
CA ASN A 34 2.02 -0.68 0.85
C ASN A 34 2.77 -1.87 1.49
N PRO A 35 3.81 -2.45 0.85
CA PRO A 35 4.68 -1.86 -0.20
C PRO A 35 4.36 -2.28 -1.64
N THR A 36 3.46 -3.23 -1.90
CA THR A 36 3.38 -3.95 -3.17
C THR A 36 2.54 -3.23 -4.23
N GLY A 37 1.61 -2.35 -3.80
CA GLY A 37 0.60 -1.77 -4.68
C GLY A 37 -0.47 -2.76 -5.14
N ALA A 38 -0.49 -3.96 -4.57
CA ALA A 38 -1.50 -4.97 -4.88
C ALA A 38 -2.90 -4.54 -4.43
N ILE A 39 -3.89 -4.97 -5.17
CA ILE A 39 -5.31 -4.85 -4.82
C ILE A 39 -5.83 -6.27 -4.61
N THR A 40 -6.64 -6.44 -3.58
CA THR A 40 -7.33 -7.72 -3.34
C THR A 40 -8.70 -7.68 -3.99
N GLU A 41 -9.00 -8.69 -4.76
CA GLU A 41 -10.25 -8.81 -5.53
C GLU A 41 -11.45 -9.03 -4.60
N PRO A 42 -12.68 -8.65 -5.04
CA PRO A 42 -13.89 -8.77 -4.22
C PRO A 42 -14.14 -10.19 -3.69
N GLU A 43 -13.85 -11.21 -4.48
CA GLU A 43 -14.05 -12.62 -4.12
C GLU A 43 -13.16 -13.01 -2.92
N HIS A 44 -11.89 -12.62 -2.93
CA HIS A 44 -10.98 -12.89 -1.82
C HIS A 44 -11.34 -12.05 -0.58
N LEU A 45 -11.86 -10.83 -0.77
CA LEU A 45 -12.35 -10.02 0.36
C LEU A 45 -13.60 -10.65 0.99
N GLN A 46 -14.48 -11.28 0.19
CA GLN A 46 -15.61 -12.04 0.72
C GLN A 46 -15.14 -13.24 1.56
N GLU A 47 -14.18 -14.02 1.05
CA GLU A 47 -13.61 -15.15 1.80
C GLU A 47 -12.98 -14.70 3.14
N ILE A 48 -12.29 -13.56 3.14
CA ILE A 48 -11.71 -12.98 4.36
C ILE A 48 -12.80 -12.49 5.32
N PHE A 49 -13.89 -11.92 4.80
CA PHE A 49 -15.02 -11.48 5.61
C PHE A 49 -15.72 -12.68 6.26
N ASP A 50 -16.01 -13.75 5.48
CA ASP A 50 -16.60 -14.99 5.98
C ASP A 50 -15.73 -15.65 7.05
N LEU A 51 -14.40 -15.60 6.86
CA LEU A 51 -13.44 -16.06 7.85
C LEU A 51 -13.54 -15.26 9.16
N ALA A 52 -13.66 -13.94 9.07
CA ALA A 52 -13.81 -13.08 10.24
C ALA A 52 -15.15 -13.33 10.97
N GLU A 53 -16.22 -13.65 10.24
CA GLU A 53 -17.49 -14.09 10.85
C GLU A 53 -17.34 -15.44 11.59
N LYS A 54 -16.73 -16.41 10.91
CA LYS A 54 -16.49 -17.77 11.46
C LYS A 54 -15.74 -17.76 12.79
N TYR A 55 -14.76 -16.87 12.94
CA TYR A 55 -13.90 -16.80 14.13
C TYR A 55 -14.22 -15.63 15.05
N ASP A 56 -15.32 -14.93 14.82
CA ASP A 56 -15.76 -13.74 15.58
C ASP A 56 -14.65 -12.69 15.75
N LEU A 57 -14.06 -12.29 14.63
CA LEU A 57 -12.98 -11.31 14.57
C LEU A 57 -13.48 -9.95 14.07
N TYR A 58 -12.89 -8.88 14.57
CA TYR A 58 -12.98 -7.57 13.93
C TYR A 58 -12.05 -7.51 12.72
N ILE A 59 -12.39 -6.65 11.76
CA ILE A 59 -11.54 -6.32 10.62
C ILE A 59 -11.20 -4.82 10.69
N TYR A 60 -9.92 -4.49 10.77
CA TYR A 60 -9.44 -3.13 10.53
C TYR A 60 -9.01 -3.03 9.08
N SER A 61 -9.77 -2.30 8.28
CA SER A 61 -9.47 -2.05 6.87
C SER A 61 -8.82 -0.70 6.70
N ASP A 62 -7.52 -0.68 6.37
CA ASP A 62 -6.81 0.54 5.98
C ASP A 62 -6.99 0.77 4.48
N GLU A 63 -7.85 1.73 4.15
CA GLU A 63 -8.21 2.08 2.78
C GLU A 63 -7.66 3.44 2.35
N ILE A 64 -6.54 3.87 2.94
CA ILE A 64 -5.91 5.16 2.64
C ILE A 64 -5.61 5.37 1.16
N TYR A 65 -5.45 4.30 0.38
CA TYR A 65 -5.21 4.32 -1.06
C TYR A 65 -6.44 3.98 -1.91
N SER A 66 -7.65 3.88 -1.34
CA SER A 66 -8.87 3.46 -2.06
C SER A 66 -9.19 4.29 -3.30
N ARG A 67 -8.87 5.59 -3.30
CA ARG A 67 -9.00 6.49 -4.45
C ARG A 67 -7.78 6.50 -5.36
N MET A 68 -6.76 5.71 -5.05
CA MET A 68 -5.51 5.63 -5.80
C MET A 68 -5.41 4.28 -6.50
N VAL A 69 -6.40 3.96 -7.34
CA VAL A 69 -6.47 2.78 -8.19
C VAL A 69 -6.32 3.20 -9.65
N TYR A 70 -5.66 2.37 -10.45
CA TYR A 70 -5.31 2.73 -11.82
C TYR A 70 -6.32 2.28 -12.86
N GLU A 71 -7.13 1.29 -12.55
CA GLU A 71 -8.21 0.80 -13.40
C GLU A 71 -9.55 1.16 -12.78
N GLU A 72 -10.44 1.76 -13.57
CA GLU A 72 -11.75 2.19 -13.09
C GLU A 72 -12.57 0.97 -12.64
N GLY A 73 -13.25 1.10 -11.50
CA GLY A 73 -14.10 0.05 -10.93
C GLY A 73 -13.38 -1.06 -10.16
N HIS A 74 -12.06 -1.01 -10.01
CA HIS A 74 -11.29 -2.08 -9.37
C HIS A 74 -11.10 -1.96 -7.85
N PHE A 75 -11.62 -0.92 -7.20
CA PHE A 75 -11.59 -0.87 -5.74
C PHE A 75 -12.93 -1.29 -5.16
N PHE A 76 -12.87 -2.33 -4.31
CA PHE A 76 -13.99 -2.81 -3.52
C PHE A 76 -13.64 -2.70 -2.04
N SER A 77 -14.50 -2.06 -1.26
CA SER A 77 -14.33 -1.95 0.19
C SER A 77 -14.94 -3.16 0.89
N ILE A 78 -14.17 -3.83 1.75
CA ILE A 78 -14.70 -4.92 2.57
C ILE A 78 -15.81 -4.46 3.51
N ALA A 79 -15.85 -3.17 3.85
CA ALA A 79 -16.92 -2.59 4.67
C ALA A 79 -18.30 -2.67 4.00
N SER A 80 -18.38 -2.84 2.66
CA SER A 80 -19.65 -3.04 1.96
C SER A 80 -20.26 -4.42 2.21
N LEU A 81 -19.49 -5.38 2.70
CA LEU A 81 -19.96 -6.71 3.09
C LEU A 81 -20.60 -6.72 4.49
N ASP A 82 -20.18 -5.80 5.38
CA ASP A 82 -20.68 -5.70 6.75
C ASP A 82 -22.03 -4.97 6.82
N GLN A 83 -23.09 -5.68 6.48
CA GLN A 83 -24.45 -5.13 6.48
C GLN A 83 -24.92 -4.71 7.88
N SER A 84 -24.47 -5.40 8.93
CA SER A 84 -24.79 -5.10 10.32
C SER A 84 -24.02 -3.89 10.85
N ARG A 85 -22.89 -3.55 10.25
CA ARG A 85 -21.91 -2.53 10.69
C ARG A 85 -21.36 -2.82 12.10
N GLU A 86 -21.14 -4.09 12.41
CA GLU A 86 -20.70 -4.52 13.74
C GLU A 86 -19.28 -5.08 13.76
N ARG A 87 -18.65 -5.28 12.58
CA ARG A 87 -17.38 -5.99 12.46
C ARG A 87 -16.25 -5.19 11.85
N VAL A 88 -16.53 -4.34 10.85
CA VAL A 88 -15.50 -3.64 10.10
C VAL A 88 -15.20 -2.26 10.70
N ILE A 89 -13.92 -2.00 10.94
CA ILE A 89 -13.35 -0.71 11.30
C ILE A 89 -12.66 -0.18 10.04
N LEU A 90 -13.32 0.72 9.33
CA LEU A 90 -12.81 1.34 8.10
C LEU A 90 -12.00 2.59 8.43
N SER A 91 -10.73 2.58 8.06
CA SER A 91 -9.83 3.75 8.16
C SER A 91 -9.55 4.32 6.78
N ASN A 92 -9.69 5.62 6.65
CA ASN A 92 -9.35 6.35 5.43
C ASN A 92 -8.77 7.73 5.78
N GLY A 93 -8.26 8.44 4.78
CA GLY A 93 -7.67 9.76 5.03
C GLY A 93 -7.41 10.58 3.77
N PHE A 94 -7.01 11.81 4.00
CA PHE A 94 -6.81 12.81 2.95
C PHE A 94 -5.37 12.89 2.46
N SER A 95 -4.44 12.31 3.21
CA SER A 95 -3.00 12.42 2.97
C SER A 95 -2.57 12.01 1.57
N LYS A 96 -3.18 10.97 1.01
CA LYS A 96 -2.72 10.34 -0.24
C LYS A 96 -3.55 10.80 -1.44
N ALA A 97 -4.83 10.49 -1.45
CA ALA A 97 -5.73 10.80 -2.56
C ALA A 97 -5.85 12.31 -2.86
N PHE A 98 -5.72 13.15 -1.84
CA PHE A 98 -5.84 14.60 -1.96
C PHE A 98 -4.51 15.34 -1.79
N ALA A 99 -3.37 14.63 -1.75
CA ALA A 99 -2.04 15.21 -1.52
C ALA A 99 -1.95 16.08 -0.25
N MET A 100 -2.71 15.74 0.80
CA MET A 100 -2.86 16.50 2.04
C MET A 100 -2.05 15.91 3.21
N THR A 101 -0.82 15.46 2.97
CA THR A 101 -0.01 14.79 4.01
C THR A 101 0.26 15.67 5.23
N GLY A 102 0.52 16.96 5.03
CA GLY A 102 0.79 17.93 6.09
C GLY A 102 -0.45 18.37 6.88
N TRP A 103 -1.66 18.13 6.37
CA TRP A 103 -2.90 18.52 7.02
C TRP A 103 -3.32 17.61 8.17
N ARG A 104 -2.74 16.43 8.27
CA ARG A 104 -3.00 15.45 9.34
C ARG A 104 -4.48 15.14 9.55
N LEU A 105 -5.21 14.91 8.45
CA LEU A 105 -6.65 14.63 8.45
C LEU A 105 -6.90 13.19 8.00
N GLY A 106 -7.68 12.48 8.80
CA GLY A 106 -8.16 11.13 8.53
C GLY A 106 -9.54 10.92 9.14
N SER A 107 -10.15 9.81 8.80
CA SER A 107 -11.46 9.40 9.30
C SER A 107 -11.49 7.90 9.59
N VAL A 108 -12.29 7.53 10.59
CA VAL A 108 -12.60 6.14 10.89
C VAL A 108 -14.12 5.98 10.95
N ILE A 109 -14.62 4.94 10.31
CA ILE A 109 -16.00 4.47 10.44
C ILE A 109 -15.92 3.11 11.14
N ALA A 110 -16.60 2.95 12.26
CA ALA A 110 -16.48 1.76 13.08
C ALA A 110 -17.81 1.42 13.76
N PRO A 111 -17.97 0.20 14.27
CA PRO A 111 -19.06 -0.14 15.19
C PRO A 111 -19.17 0.88 16.32
N ARG A 112 -20.41 1.23 16.69
CA ARG A 112 -20.67 2.33 17.63
C ARG A 112 -19.86 2.24 18.93
N VAL A 113 -19.78 1.04 19.51
CA VAL A 113 -19.07 0.82 20.76
C VAL A 113 -17.56 1.11 20.63
N ILE A 114 -16.98 0.80 19.47
CA ILE A 114 -15.56 1.07 19.17
C ILE A 114 -15.36 2.56 18.91
N ALA A 115 -16.23 3.18 18.10
CA ALA A 115 -16.16 4.62 17.77
C ALA A 115 -16.26 5.48 19.04
N GLU A 116 -17.13 5.15 19.97
CA GLU A 116 -17.26 5.86 21.26
C GLU A 116 -15.96 5.77 22.09
N ARG A 117 -15.31 4.60 22.13
CA ARG A 117 -14.01 4.43 22.82
C ARG A 117 -12.89 5.18 22.13
N MET A 118 -12.85 5.16 20.80
CA MET A 118 -11.89 5.94 20.03
C MET A 118 -12.05 7.45 20.28
N MET A 119 -13.29 7.97 20.34
CA MET A 119 -13.54 9.37 20.67
C MET A 119 -13.04 9.75 22.08
N MET A 120 -13.26 8.90 23.06
CA MET A 120 -12.73 9.14 24.42
C MET A 120 -11.20 9.21 24.45
N LEU A 121 -10.52 8.30 23.74
CA LEU A 121 -9.07 8.33 23.62
C LEU A 121 -8.59 9.59 22.86
N LEU A 122 -9.25 9.95 21.77
CA LEU A 122 -8.89 11.12 20.98
C LEU A 122 -8.96 12.41 21.82
N GLN A 123 -10.00 12.57 22.65
CA GLN A 123 -10.14 13.73 23.54
C GLN A 123 -8.96 13.90 24.50
N THR A 124 -8.38 12.80 24.96
CA THR A 124 -7.27 12.81 25.94
C THR A 124 -5.89 12.84 25.30
N THR A 125 -5.75 12.37 24.04
CA THR A 125 -4.45 12.28 23.37
C THR A 125 -4.18 13.46 22.42
N SER A 126 -5.17 13.85 21.63
CA SER A 126 -5.01 14.81 20.53
C SER A 126 -6.08 15.90 20.49
N SER A 127 -7.06 15.85 21.40
CA SER A 127 -8.24 16.72 21.44
C SER A 127 -9.09 16.59 20.17
N CYS A 128 -9.02 17.52 19.23
CA CYS A 128 -9.75 17.45 17.97
C CYS A 128 -8.92 18.00 16.81
N VAL A 129 -9.29 17.61 15.60
CA VAL A 129 -8.76 18.23 14.38
C VAL A 129 -9.22 19.68 14.33
N SER A 130 -8.32 20.62 14.03
CA SER A 130 -8.65 22.04 13.97
C SER A 130 -9.74 22.35 12.92
N ALA A 131 -10.60 23.33 13.21
CA ALA A 131 -11.77 23.64 12.39
C ALA A 131 -11.43 23.97 10.93
N PHE A 132 -10.33 24.68 10.67
CA PHE A 132 -9.93 25.01 9.30
C PHE A 132 -9.45 23.77 8.52
N VAL A 133 -8.82 22.79 9.18
CA VAL A 133 -8.43 21.50 8.56
C VAL A 133 -9.69 20.69 8.20
N GLN A 134 -10.70 20.67 9.08
CA GLN A 134 -11.97 20.01 8.77
C GLN A 134 -12.66 20.67 7.57
N ARG A 135 -12.67 22.01 7.48
CA ARG A 135 -13.18 22.74 6.33
C ARG A 135 -12.42 22.43 5.04
N ALA A 136 -11.08 22.30 5.11
CA ALA A 136 -10.29 21.86 3.98
C ALA A 136 -10.64 20.44 3.53
N GLY A 137 -10.94 19.53 4.47
CA GLY A 137 -11.43 18.19 4.16
C GLY A 137 -12.77 18.19 3.42
N ILE A 138 -13.72 19.03 3.85
CA ILE A 138 -14.99 19.21 3.15
C ILE A 138 -14.75 19.70 1.72
N ALA A 139 -13.94 20.74 1.56
CA ALA A 139 -13.59 21.26 0.24
C ALA A 139 -12.91 20.23 -0.67
N ALA A 140 -12.09 19.34 -0.10
CA ALA A 140 -11.44 18.26 -0.85
C ALA A 140 -12.45 17.22 -1.35
N ILE A 141 -13.49 16.90 -0.57
CA ILE A 141 -14.51 15.91 -0.94
C ILE A 141 -15.54 16.48 -1.92
N GLU A 142 -16.05 17.69 -1.62
CA GLU A 142 -17.17 18.31 -2.34
C GLU A 142 -16.72 19.15 -3.55
N GLY A 143 -15.44 19.54 -3.56
CA GLY A 143 -14.86 20.36 -4.61
C GLY A 143 -14.61 19.62 -5.91
N ASP A 144 -14.06 20.35 -6.89
CA ASP A 144 -13.68 19.75 -8.18
C ASP A 144 -12.65 18.64 -8.00
N GLN A 145 -12.96 17.47 -8.55
CA GLN A 145 -12.09 16.29 -8.52
C GLN A 145 -11.10 16.23 -9.70
N ALA A 146 -11.07 17.23 -10.59
CA ALA A 146 -10.14 17.27 -11.71
C ALA A 146 -8.67 17.18 -11.26
N PRO A 147 -8.21 17.89 -10.21
CA PRO A 147 -6.83 17.77 -9.72
C PRO A 147 -6.47 16.35 -9.27
N VAL A 148 -7.42 15.62 -8.66
CA VAL A 148 -7.22 14.21 -8.24
C VAL A 148 -7.08 13.33 -9.48
N ARG A 149 -7.94 13.49 -10.49
CA ARG A 149 -7.85 12.74 -11.75
C ARG A 149 -6.54 12.99 -12.49
N GLU A 150 -6.10 14.24 -12.56
CA GLU A 150 -4.82 14.63 -13.19
C GLU A 150 -3.62 14.00 -12.46
N MET A 151 -3.63 14.06 -11.13
CA MET A 151 -2.61 13.41 -10.30
C MET A 151 -2.57 11.90 -10.56
N MET A 152 -3.73 11.23 -10.60
CA MET A 152 -3.82 9.80 -10.88
C MET A 152 -3.35 9.43 -12.29
N ALA A 153 -3.67 10.25 -13.29
CA ALA A 153 -3.14 10.07 -14.66
C ALA A 153 -1.61 10.17 -14.69
N ALA A 154 -1.04 11.13 -13.94
CA ALA A 154 0.42 11.26 -13.83
C ALA A 154 1.03 10.04 -13.11
N TYR A 155 0.43 9.55 -12.03
CA TYR A 155 0.90 8.34 -11.35
C TYR A 155 0.81 7.09 -12.24
N ARG A 156 -0.24 6.94 -13.03
CA ARG A 156 -0.37 5.84 -14.01
C ARG A 156 0.81 5.84 -15.01
N ARG A 157 1.16 7.00 -15.58
CA ARG A 157 2.30 7.10 -16.51
C ARG A 157 3.62 6.75 -15.82
N ARG A 158 3.85 7.29 -14.62
CA ARG A 158 5.06 7.05 -13.83
C ARG A 158 5.19 5.59 -13.39
N ARG A 159 4.10 4.95 -12.97
CA ARG A 159 4.03 3.52 -12.69
C ARG A 159 4.49 2.70 -13.89
N ASN A 160 3.87 2.94 -15.04
CA ASN A 160 4.17 2.19 -16.27
C ASN A 160 5.64 2.38 -16.68
N LEU A 161 6.13 3.61 -16.63
CA LEU A 161 7.53 3.94 -16.91
C LEU A 161 8.49 3.18 -15.96
N LEU A 162 8.23 3.23 -14.66
CA LEU A 162 9.09 2.58 -13.67
C LEU A 162 9.07 1.06 -13.84
N VAL A 163 7.88 0.44 -13.88
CA VAL A 163 7.75 -1.02 -13.93
C VAL A 163 8.30 -1.59 -15.24
N GLN A 164 8.03 -0.93 -16.37
CA GLN A 164 8.62 -1.34 -17.65
C GLN A 164 10.15 -1.23 -17.63
N GLY A 165 10.67 -0.12 -17.09
CA GLY A 165 12.13 0.07 -16.97
C GLY A 165 12.78 -0.97 -16.07
N LEU A 166 12.18 -1.29 -14.91
CA LEU A 166 12.67 -2.32 -14.01
C LEU A 166 12.69 -3.72 -14.65
N ASN A 167 11.60 -4.09 -15.32
CA ASN A 167 11.51 -5.40 -15.98
C ASN A 167 12.44 -5.55 -17.21
N ASN A 168 13.00 -4.44 -17.71
CA ASN A 168 14.04 -4.47 -18.74
C ASN A 168 15.45 -4.67 -18.15
N ILE A 169 15.63 -4.61 -16.83
CA ILE A 169 16.91 -4.88 -16.16
C ILE A 169 17.01 -6.38 -15.90
N PRO A 170 18.01 -7.08 -16.48
CA PRO A 170 18.20 -8.50 -16.21
C PRO A 170 18.34 -8.77 -14.70
N GLY A 171 17.60 -9.75 -14.21
CA GLY A 171 17.60 -10.10 -12.79
C GLY A 171 16.56 -9.39 -11.92
N ILE A 172 15.86 -8.38 -12.43
CA ILE A 172 14.75 -7.74 -11.74
C ILE A 172 13.41 -8.23 -12.31
N LYS A 173 12.45 -8.52 -11.42
CA LYS A 173 11.07 -8.79 -11.77
C LYS A 173 10.14 -7.94 -10.90
N CYS A 174 9.20 -7.25 -11.50
CA CYS A 174 8.28 -6.36 -10.80
C CYS A 174 6.85 -6.56 -11.33
N HIS A 175 5.92 -6.90 -10.45
CA HIS A 175 4.50 -6.88 -10.77
C HIS A 175 4.03 -5.45 -11.04
N LEU A 176 3.04 -5.31 -11.91
CA LEU A 176 2.41 -4.02 -12.15
C LEU A 176 1.46 -3.69 -10.99
N PRO A 177 1.73 -2.63 -10.21
CA PRO A 177 0.86 -2.24 -9.10
C PRO A 177 -0.54 -1.85 -9.58
N GLY A 178 -1.59 -2.37 -8.91
CA GLY A 178 -2.97 -1.99 -9.20
C GLY A 178 -3.35 -0.64 -8.59
N GLY A 179 -2.68 -0.25 -7.49
CA GLY A 179 -2.96 1.00 -6.78
C GLY A 179 -1.76 1.57 -6.03
N ALA A 180 -2.00 2.57 -5.20
CA ALA A 180 -1.01 3.33 -4.44
C ALA A 180 0.05 4.01 -5.35
N PHE A 181 1.27 4.19 -4.89
CA PHE A 181 2.39 4.75 -5.67
C PHE A 181 3.72 4.03 -5.37
N TYR A 182 3.64 2.72 -5.11
CA TYR A 182 4.78 1.85 -4.80
C TYR A 182 4.95 0.78 -5.85
N ALA A 183 6.21 0.43 -6.13
CA ALA A 183 6.61 -0.78 -6.83
C ALA A 183 7.47 -1.62 -5.89
N PHE A 184 7.35 -2.94 -5.98
CA PHE A 184 8.04 -3.88 -5.10
C PHE A 184 8.77 -4.95 -5.92
N PRO A 185 9.85 -4.55 -6.63
CA PRO A 185 10.62 -5.46 -7.46
C PRO A 185 11.34 -6.53 -6.65
N ASN A 186 11.33 -7.74 -7.19
CA ASN A 186 12.13 -8.87 -6.75
C ASN A 186 13.57 -8.69 -7.25
N ILE A 187 14.53 -8.78 -6.32
CA ILE A 187 15.97 -8.62 -6.56
C ILE A 187 16.78 -9.86 -6.13
N SER A 188 16.12 -10.94 -5.80
CA SER A 188 16.74 -12.16 -5.24
C SER A 188 17.79 -12.81 -6.16
N SER A 189 17.71 -12.57 -7.48
CA SER A 189 18.67 -13.08 -8.45
C SER A 189 20.08 -12.53 -8.29
N PHE A 190 20.26 -11.41 -7.57
CA PHE A 190 21.58 -10.82 -7.33
C PHE A 190 22.32 -11.44 -6.15
N GLY A 191 21.68 -12.33 -5.38
CA GLY A 191 22.30 -13.03 -4.24
C GLY A 191 22.65 -12.13 -3.06
N LEU A 192 22.14 -10.89 -3.04
CA LEU A 192 22.29 -9.94 -1.95
C LEU A 192 21.03 -9.94 -1.08
N SER A 193 21.17 -9.64 0.20
CA SER A 193 20.03 -9.30 1.04
C SER A 193 19.37 -8.00 0.57
N SER A 194 18.12 -7.80 0.94
CA SER A 194 17.38 -6.57 0.60
C SER A 194 18.05 -5.31 1.15
N GLU A 195 18.69 -5.40 2.31
CA GLU A 195 19.44 -4.31 2.95
C GLU A 195 20.73 -4.01 2.16
N GLU A 196 21.57 -5.03 1.89
CA GLU A 196 22.79 -4.85 1.11
C GLU A 196 22.51 -4.27 -0.28
N PHE A 197 21.43 -4.73 -0.93
CA PHE A 197 21.04 -4.18 -2.22
C PHE A 197 20.60 -2.72 -2.14
N ALA A 198 19.80 -2.36 -1.13
CA ALA A 198 19.36 -0.98 -0.94
C ALA A 198 20.52 -0.03 -0.63
N ASP A 199 21.46 -0.45 0.22
CA ASP A 199 22.67 0.31 0.55
C ASP A 199 23.56 0.49 -0.68
N LEU A 200 23.76 -0.57 -1.45
CA LEU A 200 24.54 -0.51 -2.69
C LEU A 200 23.92 0.47 -3.70
N MET A 201 22.58 0.47 -3.85
CA MET A 201 21.90 1.42 -4.72
C MET A 201 22.02 2.86 -4.22
N LEU A 202 21.99 3.06 -2.92
CA LEU A 202 22.22 4.39 -2.34
C LEU A 202 23.64 4.88 -2.61
N GLU A 203 24.65 4.04 -2.34
CA GLU A 203 26.07 4.41 -2.47
C GLU A 203 26.54 4.55 -3.91
N LYS A 204 26.15 3.64 -4.80
CA LYS A 204 26.68 3.58 -6.17
C LYS A 204 25.78 4.25 -7.20
N ALA A 205 24.44 4.13 -7.02
CA ALA A 205 23.47 4.71 -7.95
C ALA A 205 22.94 6.07 -7.48
N ASN A 206 23.15 6.47 -6.22
CA ASN A 206 22.47 7.60 -5.58
C ASN A 206 20.93 7.49 -5.71
N VAL A 207 20.41 6.27 -5.51
CA VAL A 207 18.98 5.96 -5.54
C VAL A 207 18.61 5.35 -4.20
N ALA A 208 17.76 6.07 -3.44
CA ALA A 208 17.27 5.59 -2.16
C ALA A 208 16.12 4.61 -2.36
N LEU A 209 16.26 3.40 -1.83
CA LEU A 209 15.28 2.33 -1.80
C LEU A 209 15.00 1.95 -0.35
N LEU A 210 13.87 1.31 -0.10
CA LEU A 210 13.64 0.68 1.20
C LEU A 210 13.81 -0.84 1.07
N PRO A 211 14.61 -1.46 1.95
CA PRO A 211 14.72 -2.91 2.01
C PRO A 211 13.36 -3.56 2.22
N GLY A 212 13.08 -4.66 1.54
CA GLY A 212 11.85 -5.39 1.70
C GLY A 212 11.71 -6.02 3.09
N SER A 213 12.82 -6.38 3.74
CA SER A 213 12.87 -6.86 5.13
C SER A 213 12.20 -5.91 6.14
N ASN A 214 12.13 -4.61 5.85
CA ASN A 214 11.41 -3.62 6.68
C ASN A 214 9.88 -3.85 6.69
N PHE A 215 9.36 -4.68 5.80
CA PHE A 215 7.94 -5.03 5.71
C PHE A 215 7.64 -6.46 6.20
N GLY A 216 8.60 -7.06 6.92
CA GLY A 216 8.49 -8.41 7.46
C GLY A 216 9.38 -9.41 6.71
N SER A 217 9.49 -10.62 7.25
CA SER A 217 10.40 -11.67 6.74
C SER A 217 10.09 -12.09 5.28
N GLN A 218 8.83 -11.99 4.86
CA GLN A 218 8.42 -12.31 3.49
C GLN A 218 8.83 -11.22 2.47
N GLY A 219 9.26 -10.06 2.96
CA GLY A 219 9.79 -9.00 2.12
C GLY A 219 11.27 -9.16 1.74
N GLU A 220 11.97 -10.16 2.31
CA GLU A 220 13.35 -10.43 1.93
C GLU A 220 13.45 -10.86 0.46
N GLY A 221 14.48 -10.39 -0.24
CA GLY A 221 14.62 -10.54 -1.69
C GLY A 221 13.87 -9.51 -2.53
N PHE A 222 13.25 -8.51 -1.88
CA PHE A 222 12.54 -7.40 -2.53
C PHE A 222 13.06 -6.05 -2.04
N VAL A 223 12.76 -4.99 -2.81
CA VAL A 223 12.94 -3.60 -2.36
C VAL A 223 11.71 -2.78 -2.74
N ARG A 224 11.38 -1.77 -1.90
CA ARG A 224 10.29 -0.85 -2.24
C ARG A 224 10.84 0.38 -2.96
N MET A 225 10.26 0.68 -4.11
CA MET A 225 10.45 1.91 -4.87
C MET A 225 9.18 2.77 -4.85
N VAL A 226 9.36 4.10 -4.92
CA VAL A 226 8.27 5.07 -4.94
C VAL A 226 8.31 5.82 -6.26
N TYR A 227 7.17 5.85 -7.00
CA TYR A 227 7.08 6.64 -8.24
C TYR A 227 6.37 7.98 -8.07
N ALA A 228 6.26 8.47 -6.83
CA ALA A 228 5.82 9.83 -6.53
C ALA A 228 6.94 10.86 -6.78
N SER A 229 7.52 10.82 -7.98
CA SER A 229 8.61 11.69 -8.43
C SER A 229 8.39 12.10 -9.90
N SER A 230 9.21 13.01 -10.43
CA SER A 230 9.11 13.37 -11.86
C SER A 230 9.52 12.22 -12.78
N GLU A 231 8.95 12.17 -13.98
CA GLU A 231 9.33 11.16 -14.99
C GLU A 231 10.83 11.23 -15.34
N SER A 232 11.42 12.43 -15.34
CA SER A 232 12.86 12.60 -15.56
C SER A 232 13.71 11.99 -14.44
N ASN A 233 13.28 12.12 -13.17
CA ASN A 233 13.96 11.50 -12.05
C ASN A 233 13.82 9.96 -12.09
N ILE A 234 12.65 9.45 -12.48
CA ILE A 234 12.42 8.00 -12.62
C ILE A 234 13.33 7.43 -13.71
N LYS A 235 13.42 8.07 -14.89
CA LYS A 235 14.32 7.65 -15.98
C LYS A 235 15.77 7.60 -15.53
N ARG A 236 16.23 8.68 -14.89
CA ARG A 236 17.61 8.77 -14.38
C ARG A 236 17.89 7.71 -13.29
N ALA A 237 16.91 7.42 -12.42
CA ALA A 237 17.05 6.37 -11.42
C ALA A 237 17.16 4.99 -12.10
N LEU A 238 16.33 4.71 -13.09
CA LEU A 238 16.37 3.44 -13.84
C LEU A 238 17.72 3.22 -14.54
N GLU A 239 18.26 4.24 -15.22
CA GLU A 239 19.58 4.19 -15.84
C GLU A 239 20.67 3.81 -14.83
N ARG A 240 20.71 4.50 -13.68
CA ARG A 240 21.71 4.26 -12.64
C ARG A 240 21.57 2.88 -11.97
N VAL A 241 20.33 2.45 -11.70
CA VAL A 241 20.07 1.11 -11.17
C VAL A 241 20.51 0.06 -12.17
N ALA A 242 20.22 0.22 -13.47
CA ALA A 242 20.64 -0.70 -14.51
C ALA A 242 22.17 -0.81 -14.58
N ASP A 243 22.90 0.31 -14.52
CA ASP A 243 24.37 0.32 -14.55
C ASP A 243 24.97 -0.49 -13.39
N VAL A 244 24.43 -0.34 -12.17
CA VAL A 244 24.89 -1.09 -10.99
C VAL A 244 24.53 -2.56 -11.13
N CYS A 245 23.32 -2.90 -11.57
CA CYS A 245 22.89 -4.29 -11.78
C CYS A 245 23.74 -5.01 -12.83
N HIS A 246 24.11 -4.34 -13.94
CA HIS A 246 25.02 -4.90 -14.94
C HIS A 246 26.42 -5.21 -14.36
N GLN A 247 26.94 -4.33 -13.49
CA GLN A 247 28.23 -4.58 -12.81
C GLN A 247 28.16 -5.75 -11.85
N LEU A 248 27.03 -6.01 -11.20
CA LEU A 248 26.81 -7.17 -10.36
C LEU A 248 26.78 -8.48 -11.19
N SER A 249 26.05 -8.46 -12.31
CA SER A 249 25.91 -9.64 -13.18
C SER A 249 27.19 -10.01 -13.92
N GLY A 250 28.11 -9.07 -14.16
CA GLY A 250 29.41 -9.32 -14.80
C GLY A 250 30.51 -9.85 -13.85
N ARG A 251 30.18 -10.08 -12.56
CA ARG A 251 31.10 -10.62 -11.55
C ARG A 251 30.88 -12.10 -11.24
N VAL A 252 29.97 -12.78 -11.96
CA VAL A 252 29.69 -14.22 -11.84
C VAL A 252 30.41 -15.01 -12.94
#